data_4a69ec4d004252fc82b306e6bb261039
#
_entry.id   4a69ec4d004252fc82b306e6bb261039
#
_cell.length_a   1.000
_cell.length_b   1.000
_cell.length_c   1.000
_cell.angle_alpha   90.00
_cell.angle_beta   90.00
_cell.angle_gamma   90.00
#
_symmetry.space_group_name_H-M   'P 1'
#
loop_
_entity.id
_entity.type
_entity.pdbx_description
1 polymer ?
#
loop_
_entity_poly.entity_id
_entity_poly.type
_entity_poly.pdbx_seq_one_letter_code
_entity_poly.pdbx_strand_id
1 'polypeptide(L)'
;MSSPLPPTSSAVIGAGNAGYAMAAHLALEGYAVRLYELPAFAHNLDPIRAQGGIRLTGVVGEGLATLERVTSDIEEAVSGASHVFVVTQAIAHEMIADLCAPYVEPGQSYVIFPGSGGSLVFANSFRAAGVLDGVFLAETVTLPYSCRIREPGWVNVHAGPGVREIIGVFPARATDAVVTNLRTIYPMLAPARHVLEV
;
A
#
# COMPACT_ATOMS: atom_id res chain seq x y z
N MET A 1 15.38 4.11 26.89
CA MET A 1 15.39 4.57 25.48
C MET A 1 15.09 3.36 24.62
N SER A 2 13.88 3.23 24.11
CA SER A 2 13.50 2.16 23.17
C SER A 2 14.25 2.41 21.86
N SER A 3 14.95 1.37 21.37
CA SER A 3 15.59 1.41 20.05
C SER A 3 14.53 1.70 18.99
N PRO A 4 14.86 2.50 17.94
CA PRO A 4 13.93 2.67 16.81
C PRO A 4 13.62 1.28 16.24
N LEU A 5 12.33 1.02 15.97
CA LEU A 5 11.91 -0.16 15.24
C LEU A 5 12.66 -0.17 13.89
N PRO A 6 13.06 -1.33 13.39
CA PRO A 6 13.68 -1.42 12.06
C PRO A 6 12.71 -0.84 11.01
N PRO A 7 13.22 -0.28 9.90
CA PRO A 7 12.37 0.27 8.86
C PRO A 7 11.36 -0.79 8.42
N THR A 8 10.09 -0.45 8.54
CA THR A 8 8.98 -1.34 8.20
C THR A 8 9.03 -1.60 6.70
N SER A 9 9.16 -2.86 6.31
CA SER A 9 9.05 -3.26 4.90
C SER A 9 7.61 -3.09 4.44
N SER A 10 7.42 -2.44 3.31
CA SER A 10 6.10 -2.15 2.74
C SER A 10 5.99 -2.70 1.33
N ALA A 11 4.88 -3.37 1.03
CA ALA A 11 4.50 -3.71 -0.33
C ALA A 11 3.49 -2.69 -0.86
N VAL A 12 3.64 -2.30 -2.12
CA VAL A 12 2.66 -1.47 -2.85
C VAL A 12 2.15 -2.29 -4.01
N ILE A 13 0.85 -2.59 -4.01
CA ILE A 13 0.20 -3.43 -5.01
C ILE A 13 -0.53 -2.55 -6.02
N GLY A 14 -0.04 -2.58 -7.26
CA GLY A 14 -0.51 -1.78 -8.39
C GLY A 14 0.47 -0.69 -8.79
N ALA A 15 1.00 -0.74 -10.01
CA ALA A 15 1.94 0.23 -10.57
C ALA A 15 1.27 1.29 -11.47
N GLY A 16 0.08 1.74 -11.07
CA GLY A 16 -0.61 2.88 -11.65
C GLY A 16 -0.12 4.22 -11.08
N ASN A 17 -0.85 5.32 -11.36
CA ASN A 17 -0.49 6.65 -10.87
C ASN A 17 -0.24 6.69 -9.36
N ALA A 18 -1.18 6.14 -8.57
CA ALA A 18 -1.09 6.14 -7.12
C ALA A 18 0.02 5.23 -6.59
N GLY A 19 0.20 4.05 -7.20
CA GLY A 19 1.26 3.12 -6.82
C GLY A 19 2.65 3.68 -7.05
N TYR A 20 2.88 4.32 -8.20
CA TYR A 20 4.13 5.05 -8.47
C TYR A 20 4.39 6.15 -7.43
N ALA A 21 3.37 6.97 -7.14
CA ALA A 21 3.50 8.07 -6.18
C ALA A 21 3.78 7.54 -4.77
N MET A 22 3.03 6.53 -4.33
CA MET A 22 3.18 5.93 -3.00
C MET A 22 4.54 5.24 -2.86
N ALA A 23 4.91 4.38 -3.80
CA ALA A 23 6.17 3.67 -3.76
C ALA A 23 7.37 4.62 -3.77
N ALA A 24 7.34 5.64 -4.63
CA ALA A 24 8.42 6.61 -4.72
C ALA A 24 8.52 7.50 -3.46
N HIS A 25 7.39 8.00 -2.96
CA HIS A 25 7.38 8.84 -1.75
C HIS A 25 7.92 8.08 -0.54
N LEU A 26 7.38 6.87 -0.28
CA LEU A 26 7.84 6.04 0.84
C LEU A 26 9.33 5.69 0.74
N ALA A 27 9.82 5.37 -0.45
CA ALA A 27 11.24 5.05 -0.65
C ALA A 27 12.15 6.26 -0.42
N LEU A 28 11.73 7.48 -0.82
CA LEU A 28 12.48 8.71 -0.53
C LEU A 28 12.46 9.07 0.96
N GLU A 29 11.41 8.69 1.70
CA GLU A 29 11.33 8.79 3.16
C GLU A 29 12.15 7.72 3.89
N GLY A 30 12.80 6.81 3.15
CA GLY A 30 13.71 5.79 3.70
C GLY A 30 13.06 4.46 4.05
N TYR A 31 11.82 4.22 3.65
CA TYR A 31 11.18 2.91 3.83
C TYR A 31 11.68 1.90 2.79
N ALA A 32 11.78 0.64 3.20
CA ALA A 32 12.01 -0.48 2.28
C ALA A 32 10.69 -0.77 1.53
N VAL A 33 10.66 -0.49 0.22
CA VAL A 33 9.44 -0.57 -0.58
C VAL A 33 9.58 -1.59 -1.69
N ARG A 34 8.61 -2.49 -1.79
CA ARG A 34 8.44 -3.45 -2.87
C ARG A 34 7.23 -3.06 -3.70
N LEU A 35 7.40 -2.87 -4.99
CA LEU A 35 6.31 -2.54 -5.92
C LEU A 35 5.94 -3.77 -6.74
N TYR A 36 4.66 -4.09 -6.71
CA TYR A 36 4.08 -5.18 -7.47
C TYR A 36 3.13 -4.69 -8.56
N GLU A 37 3.18 -5.34 -9.71
CA GLU A 37 2.17 -5.22 -10.76
C GLU A 37 1.79 -6.60 -11.29
N LEU A 38 0.53 -6.77 -11.68
CA LEU A 38 0.04 -8.01 -12.28
C LEU A 38 0.90 -8.41 -13.51
N PRO A 39 1.17 -9.71 -13.73
CA PRO A 39 1.93 -10.18 -14.89
C PRO A 39 1.41 -9.64 -16.22
N ALA A 40 0.09 -9.50 -16.37
CA ALA A 40 -0.53 -8.93 -17.56
C ALA A 40 -0.13 -7.47 -17.84
N PHE A 41 0.30 -6.74 -16.82
CA PHE A 41 0.72 -5.33 -16.87
C PHE A 41 2.19 -5.13 -16.48
N ALA A 42 2.99 -6.21 -16.47
CA ALA A 42 4.40 -6.19 -16.06
C ALA A 42 5.25 -5.18 -16.82
N HIS A 43 4.87 -4.85 -18.06
CA HIS A 43 5.53 -3.82 -18.87
C HIS A 43 5.54 -2.44 -18.22
N ASN A 44 4.63 -2.15 -17.27
CA ASN A 44 4.64 -0.91 -16.48
C ASN A 44 5.86 -0.83 -15.55
N LEU A 45 6.48 -1.96 -15.23
CA LEU A 45 7.65 -2.04 -14.35
C LEU A 45 8.98 -1.85 -15.09
N ASP A 46 9.02 -2.08 -16.40
CA ASP A 46 10.25 -2.05 -17.19
C ASP A 46 10.97 -0.69 -17.15
N PRO A 47 10.27 0.47 -17.26
CA PRO A 47 10.92 1.77 -17.14
C PRO A 47 11.55 2.00 -15.77
N ILE A 48 10.91 1.49 -14.70
CA ILE A 48 11.42 1.59 -13.33
C ILE A 48 12.72 0.80 -13.20
N ARG A 49 12.73 -0.42 -13.73
CA ARG A 49 13.92 -1.29 -13.72
C ARG A 49 15.05 -0.71 -14.55
N ALA A 50 14.74 -0.18 -15.74
CA ALA A 50 15.73 0.38 -16.67
C ALA A 50 16.44 1.61 -16.10
N GLN A 51 15.76 2.47 -15.36
CA GLN A 51 16.35 3.70 -14.78
C GLN A 51 16.80 3.53 -13.31
N GLY A 52 16.54 2.37 -12.69
CA GLY A 52 16.95 2.05 -11.31
C GLY A 52 16.04 2.62 -10.24
N GLY A 53 14.80 2.98 -10.56
CA GLY A 53 13.83 3.51 -9.59
C GLY A 53 12.70 4.30 -10.25
N ILE A 54 11.90 5.01 -9.43
CA ILE A 54 10.84 5.91 -9.89
C ILE A 54 11.32 7.36 -9.72
N ARG A 55 11.30 8.13 -10.79
CA ARG A 55 11.47 9.59 -10.68
C ARG A 55 10.22 10.20 -10.06
N LEU A 56 10.37 10.85 -8.92
CA LEU A 56 9.31 11.61 -8.26
C LEU A 56 9.56 13.10 -8.43
N THR A 57 8.49 13.86 -8.68
CA THR A 57 8.47 15.32 -8.63
C THR A 57 7.18 15.81 -7.99
N GLY A 58 7.18 17.02 -7.45
CA GLY A 58 5.99 17.68 -6.92
C GLY A 58 6.05 17.92 -5.42
N VAL A 59 4.85 18.04 -4.80
CA VAL A 59 4.72 18.60 -3.44
C VAL A 59 5.21 17.68 -2.31
N VAL A 60 5.43 16.40 -2.59
CA VAL A 60 5.88 15.41 -1.58
C VAL A 60 7.38 15.11 -1.67
N GLY A 61 8.10 15.83 -2.51
CA GLY A 61 9.54 15.67 -2.68
C GLY A 61 9.94 15.54 -4.15
N GLU A 62 11.26 15.47 -4.37
CA GLU A 62 11.84 15.33 -5.71
C GLU A 62 13.06 14.42 -5.64
N GLY A 63 13.18 13.48 -6.57
CA GLY A 63 14.33 12.60 -6.65
C GLY A 63 14.07 11.33 -7.46
N LEU A 64 15.10 10.48 -7.56
CA LEU A 64 14.99 9.11 -8.04
C LEU A 64 14.85 8.18 -6.83
N ALA A 65 13.67 7.62 -6.66
CA ALA A 65 13.34 6.71 -5.58
C ALA A 65 13.75 5.28 -5.95
N THR A 66 14.82 4.79 -5.36
CA THR A 66 15.23 3.39 -5.52
C THR A 66 14.35 2.49 -4.64
N LEU A 67 13.77 1.46 -5.24
CA LEU A 67 12.91 0.50 -4.56
C LEU A 67 13.70 -0.74 -4.15
N GLU A 68 13.31 -1.38 -3.04
CA GLU A 68 13.88 -2.67 -2.60
C GLU A 68 13.63 -3.74 -3.66
N ARG A 69 12.40 -3.77 -4.22
CA ARG A 69 12.02 -4.71 -5.27
C ARG A 69 10.98 -4.14 -6.22
N VAL A 70 11.07 -4.56 -7.47
CA VAL A 70 10.09 -4.25 -8.53
C VAL A 70 9.75 -5.56 -9.21
N THR A 71 8.56 -6.12 -8.95
CA THR A 71 8.24 -7.51 -9.28
C THR A 71 6.82 -7.69 -9.79
N SER A 72 6.60 -8.78 -10.53
CA SER A 72 5.27 -9.33 -10.85
C SER A 72 5.05 -10.69 -10.19
N ASP A 73 5.86 -11.02 -9.19
CA ASP A 73 5.67 -12.15 -8.29
C ASP A 73 5.08 -11.65 -6.98
N ILE A 74 3.87 -12.12 -6.65
CA ILE A 74 3.14 -11.66 -5.46
C ILE A 74 3.82 -12.12 -4.16
N GLU A 75 4.42 -13.31 -4.15
CA GLU A 75 5.18 -13.81 -3.02
C GLU A 75 6.36 -12.89 -2.69
N GLU A 76 7.16 -12.54 -3.70
CA GLU A 76 8.26 -11.59 -3.53
C GLU A 76 7.83 -10.23 -3.01
N ALA A 77 6.60 -9.81 -3.34
CA ALA A 77 6.07 -8.52 -2.90
C ALA A 77 5.61 -8.54 -1.43
N VAL A 78 4.80 -9.54 -1.03
CA VAL A 78 4.05 -9.48 0.23
C VAL A 78 4.69 -10.24 1.38
N SER A 79 5.52 -11.28 1.13
CA SER A 79 6.13 -12.07 2.21
C SER A 79 7.05 -11.21 3.08
N GLY A 80 6.82 -11.22 4.38
CA GLY A 80 7.59 -10.43 5.36
C GLY A 80 7.32 -8.92 5.31
N ALA A 81 6.39 -8.42 4.50
CA ALA A 81 5.98 -7.03 4.52
C ALA A 81 5.09 -6.76 5.73
N SER A 82 5.40 -5.72 6.52
CA SER A 82 4.55 -5.33 7.65
C SER A 82 3.26 -4.65 7.18
N HIS A 83 3.36 -3.89 6.09
CA HIS A 83 2.22 -3.20 5.47
C HIS A 83 2.13 -3.57 3.99
N VAL A 84 0.93 -3.93 3.56
CA VAL A 84 0.58 -4.17 2.16
C VAL A 84 -0.44 -3.10 1.74
N PHE A 85 0.02 -2.11 0.99
CA PHE A 85 -0.80 -1.03 0.46
C PHE A 85 -1.39 -1.43 -0.88
N VAL A 86 -2.71 -1.58 -0.95
CA VAL A 86 -3.42 -1.95 -2.17
C VAL A 86 -3.96 -0.67 -2.81
N VAL A 87 -3.44 -0.33 -3.99
CA VAL A 87 -3.80 0.88 -4.74
C VAL A 87 -4.31 0.55 -6.14
N THR A 88 -5.09 -0.51 -6.21
CA THR A 88 -5.74 -0.99 -7.43
C THR A 88 -7.19 -0.53 -7.53
N GLN A 89 -7.78 -0.70 -8.71
CA GLN A 89 -9.22 -0.46 -8.87
C GLN A 89 -10.03 -1.52 -8.10
N ALA A 90 -11.22 -1.13 -7.59
CA ALA A 90 -12.06 -2.00 -6.77
C ALA A 90 -12.44 -3.33 -7.46
N ILE A 91 -12.59 -3.33 -8.78
CA ILE A 91 -12.85 -4.55 -9.57
C ILE A 91 -11.74 -5.60 -9.45
N ALA A 92 -10.54 -5.22 -9.08
CA ALA A 92 -9.40 -6.12 -8.91
C ALA A 92 -9.25 -6.64 -7.47
N HIS A 93 -9.98 -6.12 -6.49
CA HIS A 93 -9.75 -6.42 -5.07
C HIS A 93 -9.86 -7.91 -4.75
N GLU A 94 -10.88 -8.61 -5.27
CA GLU A 94 -11.06 -10.04 -5.02
C GLU A 94 -9.88 -10.86 -5.57
N MET A 95 -9.52 -10.62 -6.83
CA MET A 95 -8.39 -11.28 -7.47
C MET A 95 -7.06 -11.01 -6.73
N ILE A 96 -6.82 -9.77 -6.31
CA ILE A 96 -5.60 -9.41 -5.56
C ILE A 96 -5.61 -10.10 -4.18
N ALA A 97 -6.75 -10.12 -3.50
CA ALA A 97 -6.88 -10.82 -2.21
C ALA A 97 -6.56 -12.31 -2.36
N ASP A 98 -7.11 -12.97 -3.38
CA ASP A 98 -6.88 -14.39 -3.64
C ASP A 98 -5.40 -14.67 -3.99
N LEU A 99 -4.76 -13.78 -4.76
CA LEU A 99 -3.32 -13.88 -5.05
C LEU A 99 -2.46 -13.71 -3.80
N CYS A 100 -2.85 -12.83 -2.87
CA CYS A 100 -2.12 -12.63 -1.62
C CYS A 100 -2.32 -13.77 -0.62
N ALA A 101 -3.50 -14.41 -0.60
CA ALA A 101 -3.92 -15.35 0.44
C ALA A 101 -2.89 -16.45 0.78
N PRO A 102 -2.19 -17.09 -0.18
CA PRO A 102 -1.18 -18.11 0.12
C PRO A 102 0.03 -17.61 0.92
N TYR A 103 0.28 -16.28 0.92
CA TYR A 103 1.49 -15.66 1.47
C TYR A 103 1.18 -14.70 2.63
N VAL A 104 -0.06 -14.74 3.12
CA VAL A 104 -0.49 -13.90 4.26
C VAL A 104 0.17 -14.38 5.55
N GLU A 105 0.73 -13.43 6.30
CA GLU A 105 1.40 -13.69 7.57
C GLU A 105 0.69 -12.96 8.72
N PRO A 106 0.58 -13.57 9.92
CA PRO A 106 0.05 -12.89 11.08
C PRO A 106 0.84 -11.61 11.41
N GLY A 107 0.13 -10.56 11.77
CA GLY A 107 0.70 -9.23 12.06
C GLY A 107 0.72 -8.29 10.88
N GLN A 108 0.54 -8.76 9.67
CA GLN A 108 0.45 -7.91 8.49
C GLN A 108 -0.80 -7.02 8.50
N SER A 109 -0.66 -5.80 7.99
CA SER A 109 -1.77 -4.88 7.74
C SER A 109 -1.93 -4.66 6.24
N TYR A 110 -3.07 -5.05 5.70
CA TYR A 110 -3.49 -4.74 4.33
C TYR A 110 -4.33 -3.46 4.34
N VAL A 111 -3.87 -2.44 3.66
CA VAL A 111 -4.52 -1.12 3.63
C VAL A 111 -4.93 -0.79 2.20
N ILE A 112 -6.25 -0.66 1.96
CA ILE A 112 -6.83 -0.47 0.64
C ILE A 112 -7.13 1.02 0.41
N PHE A 113 -6.58 1.59 -0.67
CA PHE A 113 -6.67 2.99 -1.04
C PHE A 113 -7.19 3.18 -2.49
N PRO A 114 -8.42 3.70 -2.70
CA PRO A 114 -9.54 3.79 -1.76
C PRO A 114 -10.18 2.41 -1.53
N GLY A 115 -10.82 2.24 -0.38
CA GLY A 115 -11.38 0.94 0.00
C GLY A 115 -12.59 0.52 -0.81
N SER A 116 -13.63 1.35 -0.84
CA SER A 116 -14.91 1.01 -1.51
C SER A 116 -15.47 -0.36 -1.10
N GLY A 117 -15.33 -0.73 0.18
CA GLY A 117 -15.67 -2.05 0.70
C GLY A 117 -14.61 -3.13 0.47
N GLY A 118 -13.44 -2.76 -0.03
CA GLY A 118 -12.35 -3.69 -0.34
C GLY A 118 -11.85 -4.46 0.86
N SER A 119 -11.83 -3.86 2.06
CA SER A 119 -11.45 -4.57 3.28
C SER A 119 -12.34 -5.78 3.57
N LEU A 120 -13.63 -5.69 3.26
CA LEU A 120 -14.57 -6.82 3.41
C LEU A 120 -14.38 -7.88 2.33
N VAL A 121 -14.02 -7.47 1.11
CA VAL A 121 -13.65 -8.40 0.03
C VAL A 121 -12.42 -9.20 0.45
N PHE A 122 -11.36 -8.53 0.90
CA PHE A 122 -10.15 -9.18 1.43
C PHE A 122 -10.47 -10.10 2.62
N ALA A 123 -11.34 -9.65 3.56
CA ALA A 123 -11.76 -10.48 4.69
C ALA A 123 -12.45 -11.79 4.25
N ASN A 124 -13.25 -11.74 3.20
CA ASN A 124 -13.92 -12.91 2.66
C ASN A 124 -12.94 -13.89 2.02
N SER A 125 -12.03 -13.41 1.15
CA SER A 125 -10.99 -14.24 0.52
C SER A 125 -10.07 -14.87 1.58
N PHE A 126 -9.57 -14.08 2.53
CA PHE A 126 -8.67 -14.57 3.58
C PHE A 126 -9.36 -15.54 4.54
N ARG A 127 -10.67 -15.35 4.82
CA ARG A 127 -11.46 -16.29 5.59
C ARG A 127 -11.63 -17.61 4.84
N ALA A 128 -11.96 -17.54 3.54
CA ALA A 128 -12.11 -18.74 2.72
C ALA A 128 -10.81 -19.55 2.62
N ALA A 129 -9.67 -18.87 2.60
CA ALA A 129 -8.34 -19.48 2.62
C ALA A 129 -7.87 -19.90 4.02
N GLY A 130 -8.59 -19.56 5.10
CA GLY A 130 -8.21 -19.90 6.48
C GLY A 130 -7.06 -19.06 7.06
N VAL A 131 -6.74 -17.90 6.48
CA VAL A 131 -5.57 -17.07 6.84
C VAL A 131 -5.94 -15.69 7.41
N LEU A 132 -7.21 -15.47 7.77
CA LEU A 132 -7.68 -14.19 8.29
C LEU A 132 -7.20 -13.90 9.73
N ASP A 133 -6.91 -14.93 10.50
CA ASP A 133 -6.55 -14.79 11.91
C ASP A 133 -5.18 -14.09 12.07
N GLY A 134 -5.15 -13.05 12.90
CA GLY A 134 -3.93 -12.27 13.16
C GLY A 134 -3.58 -11.25 12.09
N VAL A 135 -4.39 -11.09 11.06
CA VAL A 135 -4.22 -10.10 9.99
C VAL A 135 -5.14 -8.91 10.22
N PHE A 136 -4.68 -7.74 9.83
CA PHE A 136 -5.44 -6.50 9.93
C PHE A 136 -5.77 -5.99 8.53
N LEU A 137 -7.04 -5.64 8.33
CA LEU A 137 -7.53 -5.06 7.08
C LEU A 137 -7.98 -3.64 7.36
N ALA A 138 -7.58 -2.70 6.54
CA ALA A 138 -7.97 -1.32 6.69
C ALA A 138 -8.35 -0.73 5.33
N GLU A 139 -9.21 0.27 5.34
CA GLU A 139 -9.53 1.00 4.12
C GLU A 139 -9.78 2.48 4.40
N THR A 140 -9.57 3.30 3.39
CA THR A 140 -9.80 4.74 3.44
C THR A 140 -10.84 5.17 2.41
N VAL A 141 -11.38 6.38 2.59
CA VAL A 141 -12.35 6.95 1.63
C VAL A 141 -11.67 7.32 0.31
N THR A 142 -10.45 7.85 0.37
CA THR A 142 -9.74 8.37 -0.81
C THR A 142 -8.29 7.88 -0.91
N LEU A 143 -7.64 8.24 -2.00
CA LEU A 143 -6.20 8.09 -2.17
C LEU A 143 -5.47 9.25 -1.49
N PRO A 144 -4.32 9.03 -0.83
CA PRO A 144 -3.54 10.09 -0.21
C PRO A 144 -2.80 10.98 -1.21
N TYR A 145 -2.86 10.69 -2.51
CA TYR A 145 -2.13 11.42 -3.54
C TYR A 145 -3.05 11.85 -4.68
N SER A 146 -2.96 13.13 -5.07
CA SER A 146 -3.35 13.59 -6.40
C SER A 146 -2.12 13.61 -7.29
N CYS A 147 -2.01 12.68 -8.21
CA CYS A 147 -0.78 12.44 -8.97
C CYS A 147 -1.04 11.97 -10.40
N ARG A 148 -0.03 12.10 -11.26
CA ARG A 148 -0.05 11.59 -12.64
C ARG A 148 1.34 11.11 -13.05
N ILE A 149 1.39 9.95 -13.69
CA ILE A 149 2.56 9.52 -14.46
C ILE A 149 2.71 10.48 -15.63
N ARG A 150 3.87 11.10 -15.74
CA ARG A 150 4.22 12.05 -16.81
C ARG A 150 4.84 11.34 -17.99
N GLU A 151 5.73 10.42 -17.68
CA GLU A 151 6.40 9.53 -18.61
C GLU A 151 6.60 8.17 -17.91
N PRO A 152 6.83 7.09 -18.63
CA PRO A 152 7.17 5.82 -18.04
C PRO A 152 8.33 5.95 -17.04
N GLY A 153 8.12 5.52 -15.80
CA GLY A 153 9.09 5.66 -14.71
C GLY A 153 9.10 7.02 -14.00
N TRP A 154 8.26 8.00 -14.41
CA TRP A 154 8.20 9.32 -13.79
C TRP A 154 6.78 9.70 -13.37
N VAL A 155 6.60 10.02 -12.09
CA VAL A 155 5.34 10.49 -11.53
C VAL A 155 5.48 11.89 -10.94
N ASN A 156 4.46 12.72 -11.15
CA ASN A 156 4.35 14.04 -10.51
C ASN A 156 3.18 14.05 -9.54
N VAL A 157 3.41 14.53 -8.31
CA VAL A 157 2.40 14.64 -7.25
C VAL A 157 1.97 16.09 -7.09
N HIS A 158 0.70 16.36 -7.31
CA HIS A 158 0.09 17.71 -7.22
C HIS A 158 -0.41 18.02 -5.81
N ALA A 159 -0.90 17.00 -5.08
CA ALA A 159 -1.25 17.07 -3.67
C ALA A 159 -0.89 15.74 -3.01
N GLY A 160 -0.31 15.82 -1.83
CA GLY A 160 0.17 14.69 -1.04
C GLY A 160 -0.67 14.43 0.22
N PRO A 161 -0.21 13.52 1.09
CA PRO A 161 -0.87 13.17 2.32
C PRO A 161 -0.78 14.32 3.33
N GLY A 162 -1.74 15.23 3.31
CA GLY A 162 -1.77 16.40 4.19
C GLY A 162 -3.15 16.75 4.73
N VAL A 163 -4.20 16.17 4.15
CA VAL A 163 -5.58 16.36 4.57
C VAL A 163 -5.99 15.18 5.45
N ARG A 164 -6.79 15.45 6.49
CA ARG A 164 -7.35 14.38 7.35
C ARG A 164 -8.05 13.33 6.50
N GLU A 165 -7.56 12.09 6.60
CA GLU A 165 -8.08 10.93 5.87
C GLU A 165 -8.71 9.95 6.87
N ILE A 166 -9.97 9.60 6.66
CA ILE A 166 -10.68 8.64 7.52
C ILE A 166 -10.27 7.22 7.13
N ILE A 167 -9.93 6.42 8.14
CA ILE A 167 -9.54 5.02 7.98
C ILE A 167 -10.40 4.12 8.89
N GLY A 168 -11.02 3.11 8.30
CA GLY A 168 -11.68 2.03 9.04
C GLY A 168 -10.78 0.80 9.12
N VAL A 169 -10.85 0.07 10.24
CA VAL A 169 -10.06 -1.13 10.48
C VAL A 169 -10.96 -2.33 10.79
N PHE A 170 -10.59 -3.49 10.26
CA PHE A 170 -11.15 -4.79 10.58
C PHE A 170 -10.04 -5.75 11.08
N PRO A 171 -10.24 -6.41 12.24
CA PRO A 171 -11.37 -6.26 13.17
C PRO A 171 -11.30 -4.93 13.92
N ALA A 172 -12.46 -4.31 14.19
CA ALA A 172 -12.55 -2.98 14.79
C ALA A 172 -11.81 -2.84 16.14
N ARG A 173 -11.68 -3.92 16.92
CA ARG A 173 -10.91 -3.94 18.17
C ARG A 173 -9.42 -3.61 18.00
N ALA A 174 -8.89 -3.71 16.79
CA ALA A 174 -7.49 -3.43 16.46
C ALA A 174 -7.26 -1.98 15.98
N THR A 175 -8.30 -1.17 15.87
CA THR A 175 -8.24 0.17 15.26
C THR A 175 -7.12 1.03 15.86
N ASP A 176 -7.04 1.15 17.18
CA ASP A 176 -6.06 2.01 17.84
C ASP A 176 -4.62 1.55 17.55
N ALA A 177 -4.35 0.25 17.63
CA ALA A 177 -3.02 -0.29 17.41
C ALA A 177 -2.58 -0.13 15.94
N VAL A 178 -3.45 -0.48 14.99
CA VAL A 178 -3.18 -0.38 13.56
C VAL A 178 -3.00 1.06 13.11
N VAL A 179 -3.92 1.96 13.53
CA VAL A 179 -3.84 3.38 13.15
C VAL A 179 -2.63 4.06 13.79
N THR A 180 -2.28 3.74 15.04
CA THR A 180 -1.06 4.27 15.67
C THR A 180 0.18 3.87 14.89
N ASN A 181 0.26 2.63 14.44
CA ASN A 181 1.36 2.14 13.62
C ASN A 181 1.39 2.85 12.24
N LEU A 182 0.26 2.88 11.52
CA LEU A 182 0.17 3.52 10.21
C LEU A 182 0.43 5.03 10.24
N ARG A 183 0.19 5.71 11.35
CA ARG A 183 0.51 7.14 11.54
C ARG A 183 1.99 7.46 11.52
N THR A 184 2.85 6.48 11.70
CA THR A 184 4.30 6.67 11.50
C THR A 184 4.62 6.96 10.04
N ILE A 185 3.79 6.49 9.12
CA ILE A 185 3.89 6.68 7.66
C ILE A 185 2.94 7.79 7.20
N TYR A 186 1.69 7.74 7.65
CA TYR A 186 0.60 8.65 7.26
C TYR A 186 -0.01 9.34 8.48
N PRO A 187 0.62 10.40 9.00
CA PRO A 187 0.17 11.08 10.25
C PRO A 187 -1.26 11.62 10.19
N MET A 188 -1.77 11.92 8.98
CA MET A 188 -3.10 12.47 8.75
C MET A 188 -4.25 11.48 8.96
N LEU A 189 -3.99 10.19 9.11
CA LEU A 189 -5.03 9.17 9.27
C LEU A 189 -5.84 9.40 10.55
N ALA A 190 -7.16 9.39 10.43
CA ALA A 190 -8.10 9.54 11.53
C ALA A 190 -8.99 8.30 11.64
N PRO A 191 -9.04 7.61 12.79
CA PRO A 191 -9.78 6.38 12.94
C PRO A 191 -11.29 6.59 12.83
N ALA A 192 -11.97 5.75 12.07
CA ALA A 192 -13.38 5.45 12.19
C ALA A 192 -13.60 4.39 13.29
N ARG A 193 -14.83 4.18 13.73
CA ARG A 193 -15.14 3.09 14.68
C ARG A 193 -14.98 1.70 14.06
N HIS A 194 -15.25 1.59 12.77
CA HIS A 194 -15.13 0.37 12.00
C HIS A 194 -15.17 0.67 10.49
N VAL A 195 -14.86 -0.34 9.65
CA VAL A 195 -14.80 -0.20 8.19
C VAL A 195 -16.11 0.23 7.51
N LEU A 196 -17.27 0.00 8.12
CA LEU A 196 -18.56 0.42 7.54
C LEU A 196 -18.86 1.93 7.70
N GLU A 197 -17.96 2.70 8.29
CA GLU A 197 -18.05 4.16 8.39
C GLU A 197 -17.17 4.89 7.35
N VAL A 198 -16.53 4.13 6.46
CA VAL A 198 -15.57 4.62 5.48
C VAL A 198 -16.10 4.46 4.07
#